data_a5bb32d98bf225a3e5c26008d319a58a
#
_entry.id   a5bb32d98bf225a3e5c26008d319a58a
#
_cell.length_a   1.000
_cell.length_b   1.000
_cell.length_c   1.000
_cell.angle_alpha   90.00
_cell.angle_beta   90.00
_cell.angle_gamma   90.00
#
_symmetry.space_group_name_H-M   'P 1'
#
loop_
_entity.id
_entity.type
_entity.pdbx_description
1 polymer ?
#
loop_
_entity_poly.entity_id
_entity_poly.type
_entity_poly.pdbx_seq_one_letter_code
_entity_poly.pdbx_strand_id
1 'polypeptide(L)'
;MYKNNLEKYFKWVLAKRVTSVEVVAEKSNQHEFQGTKMLREYLGKSKGKTKFKATFLWFEGEEDCDSICENDVLTWYDTRSNQPKRSPEYRLYYSSSTSIPQRMLPGDLLVIAMKTDGTFLIICTRAFSKIENQLVWLFDLNNLLNGSQKDFSK
;
A
#
# COMPACT_ATOMS: atom_id res chain seq x y z
N MET A 1 -17.13 6.85 -16.68
CA MET A 1 -17.07 5.76 -17.67
C MET A 1 -15.88 4.84 -17.45
N TYR A 2 -14.66 5.38 -17.41
CA TYR A 2 -13.46 4.56 -17.19
C TYR A 2 -13.44 3.89 -15.83
N LYS A 3 -14.04 4.48 -14.82
CA LYS A 3 -14.13 3.91 -13.48
C LYS A 3 -14.84 2.56 -13.47
N ASN A 4 -15.80 2.38 -14.36
CA ASN A 4 -16.57 1.15 -14.42
C ASN A 4 -15.79 -0.05 -14.96
N ASN A 5 -14.59 0.21 -15.52
CA ASN A 5 -13.75 -0.85 -16.07
C ASN A 5 -12.61 -1.25 -15.15
N LEU A 6 -12.50 -0.65 -13.97
CA LEU A 6 -11.39 -0.95 -13.05
C LEU A 6 -11.44 -2.39 -12.57
N GLU A 7 -12.61 -2.99 -12.50
CA GLU A 7 -12.78 -4.40 -12.11
C GLU A 7 -12.05 -5.38 -13.03
N LYS A 8 -11.73 -4.96 -14.25
CA LYS A 8 -10.97 -5.78 -15.18
C LYS A 8 -9.49 -5.88 -14.79
N TYR A 9 -9.01 -4.90 -14.04
CA TYR A 9 -7.60 -4.76 -13.72
C TYR A 9 -7.30 -5.00 -12.25
N PHE A 10 -8.25 -4.72 -11.36
CA PHE A 10 -8.04 -4.76 -9.92
C PHE A 10 -9.09 -5.61 -9.23
N LYS A 11 -8.63 -6.42 -8.28
CA LYS A 11 -9.51 -7.14 -7.36
C LYS A 11 -9.98 -6.21 -6.25
N TRP A 12 -9.06 -5.43 -5.72
CA TRP A 12 -9.36 -4.47 -4.66
C TRP A 12 -8.26 -3.39 -4.61
N VAL A 13 -8.62 -2.29 -4.02
CA VAL A 13 -7.73 -1.15 -3.77
C VAL A 13 -7.98 -0.65 -2.37
N LEU A 14 -6.91 -0.35 -1.65
CA LEU A 14 -7.03 0.38 -0.41
C LEU A 14 -6.04 1.53 -0.41
N ALA A 15 -6.37 2.57 0.36
CA ALA A 15 -5.54 3.75 0.43
C ALA A 15 -5.54 4.28 1.85
N LYS A 16 -4.43 4.82 2.26
CA LYS A 16 -4.28 5.42 3.58
C LYS A 16 -3.18 6.47 3.55
N ARG A 17 -3.16 7.29 4.59
CA ARG A 17 -2.02 8.16 4.82
C ARG A 17 -0.99 7.40 5.64
N VAL A 18 0.27 7.47 5.21
CA VAL A 18 1.33 6.75 5.92
C VAL A 18 1.61 7.40 7.27
N THR A 19 2.02 6.58 8.22
CA THR A 19 2.37 7.03 9.56
C THR A 19 3.88 7.26 9.67
N SER A 20 4.30 7.96 10.70
CA SER A 20 5.73 8.18 10.94
C SER A 20 6.48 6.88 11.19
N VAL A 21 5.82 5.90 11.82
CA VAL A 21 6.43 4.57 12.06
C VAL A 21 6.75 3.88 10.75
N GLU A 22 5.94 4.09 9.72
CA GLU A 22 6.13 3.43 8.43
C GLU A 22 7.22 4.06 7.58
N VAL A 23 7.46 5.37 7.71
CA VAL A 23 8.30 6.07 6.74
C VAL A 23 9.48 6.83 7.33
N VAL A 24 9.50 7.09 8.63
CA VAL A 24 10.63 7.78 9.25
C VAL A 24 11.69 6.75 9.64
N ALA A 25 12.89 6.86 9.07
CA ALA A 25 13.95 5.87 9.23
C ALA A 25 14.33 5.61 10.70
N GLU A 26 14.28 6.63 11.53
CA GLU A 26 14.59 6.51 12.96
C GLU A 26 13.56 5.66 13.71
N LYS A 27 12.35 5.55 13.17
CA LYS A 27 11.26 4.82 13.79
C LYS A 27 10.94 3.53 13.06
N SER A 28 11.32 3.41 11.78
CA SER A 28 11.05 2.23 10.96
C SER A 28 12.33 1.76 10.30
N ASN A 29 13.01 0.83 10.92
CA ASN A 29 14.23 0.24 10.38
C ASN A 29 13.98 -1.13 9.72
N GLN A 30 12.72 -1.53 9.52
CA GLN A 30 12.38 -2.86 9.04
C GLN A 30 11.71 -2.88 7.68
N HIS A 31 11.59 -1.75 7.01
CA HIS A 31 11.02 -1.67 5.64
C HIS A 31 9.66 -2.34 5.55
N GLU A 32 8.68 -1.85 6.32
CA GLU A 32 7.37 -2.49 6.38
C GLU A 32 6.23 -1.47 6.41
N PHE A 33 5.07 -1.87 5.87
CA PHE A 33 3.81 -1.18 6.08
C PHE A 33 3.00 -1.91 7.13
N GLN A 34 2.30 -1.15 7.96
CA GLN A 34 1.47 -1.74 8.99
C GLN A 34 0.30 -2.50 8.37
N GLY A 35 0.05 -3.70 8.91
CA GLY A 35 -1.05 -4.53 8.48
C GLY A 35 -2.36 -4.06 9.08
N THR A 36 -2.98 -3.09 8.44
CA THR A 36 -4.26 -2.56 8.88
C THR A 36 -5.34 -3.63 8.85
N LYS A 37 -6.48 -3.33 9.49
CA LYS A 37 -7.64 -4.22 9.44
C LYS A 37 -8.03 -4.54 7.99
N MET A 38 -7.98 -3.53 7.11
CA MET A 38 -8.30 -3.71 5.69
C MET A 38 -7.37 -4.70 5.01
N LEU A 39 -6.06 -4.57 5.22
CA LEU A 39 -5.10 -5.51 4.65
C LEU A 39 -5.33 -6.92 5.17
N ARG A 40 -5.64 -7.07 6.46
CA ARG A 40 -5.91 -8.39 7.03
C ARG A 40 -7.17 -9.01 6.46
N GLU A 41 -8.19 -8.21 6.15
CA GLU A 41 -9.41 -8.71 5.52
C GLU A 41 -9.12 -9.25 4.13
N TYR A 42 -8.25 -8.58 3.36
CA TYR A 42 -7.95 -8.98 1.99
C TYR A 42 -6.89 -10.06 1.88
N LEU A 43 -5.85 -10.00 2.71
CA LEU A 43 -4.73 -10.93 2.63
C LEU A 43 -4.88 -12.13 3.56
N GLY A 44 -5.70 -11.97 4.59
CA GLY A 44 -6.04 -13.05 5.50
C GLY A 44 -4.91 -13.46 6.45
N LYS A 45 -5.14 -14.58 7.11
CA LYS A 45 -4.14 -15.17 8.01
C LYS A 45 -3.17 -16.00 7.20
N SER A 46 -1.89 -15.87 7.53
CA SER A 46 -0.85 -16.64 6.90
C SER A 46 -0.15 -17.49 7.96
N LYS A 47 0.07 -18.77 7.65
CA LYS A 47 0.83 -19.67 8.52
C LYS A 47 2.34 -19.55 8.30
N GLY A 48 2.79 -18.46 7.81
CA GLY A 48 4.17 -18.21 7.46
C GLY A 48 4.23 -16.96 6.65
N LYS A 49 5.16 -16.93 5.72
CA LYS A 49 5.36 -15.75 4.87
C LYS A 49 4.72 -15.98 3.52
N THR A 50 3.82 -15.10 3.12
CA THR A 50 3.22 -15.12 1.78
C THR A 50 3.87 -14.01 0.96
N LYS A 51 4.34 -14.35 -0.25
CA LYS A 51 5.06 -13.43 -1.11
C LYS A 51 4.23 -13.04 -2.32
N PHE A 52 4.36 -11.76 -2.70
CA PHE A 52 3.66 -11.19 -3.85
C PHE A 52 4.62 -10.33 -4.66
N LYS A 53 4.58 -10.46 -5.98
CA LYS A 53 5.29 -9.52 -6.86
C LYS A 53 4.59 -8.17 -6.82
N ALA A 54 5.37 -7.10 -6.84
CA ALA A 54 4.82 -5.75 -6.73
C ALA A 54 5.57 -4.78 -7.63
N THR A 55 4.83 -3.77 -8.09
CA THR A 55 5.39 -2.60 -8.75
C THR A 55 5.09 -1.40 -7.88
N PHE A 56 6.12 -0.62 -7.56
CA PHE A 56 6.00 0.62 -6.82
C PHE A 56 6.10 1.80 -7.77
N LEU A 57 5.19 2.75 -7.64
CA LEU A 57 5.21 4.01 -8.38
C LEU A 57 5.27 5.17 -7.40
N TRP A 58 6.15 6.13 -7.70
CA TRP A 58 6.23 7.39 -6.96
C TRP A 58 5.94 8.55 -7.88
N PHE A 59 5.08 9.45 -7.43
CA PHE A 59 4.80 10.72 -8.09
C PHE A 59 5.03 11.86 -7.10
N GLU A 60 5.79 12.89 -7.50
CA GLU A 60 5.95 14.07 -6.64
C GLU A 60 4.62 14.79 -6.41
N GLY A 61 3.67 14.61 -7.32
CA GLY A 61 2.33 15.11 -7.11
C GLY A 61 1.89 16.21 -8.05
N GLU A 62 2.82 16.77 -8.81
CA GLU A 62 2.53 17.78 -9.83
C GLU A 62 2.63 17.18 -11.23
N GLU A 63 2.01 17.85 -12.21
CA GLU A 63 1.84 17.29 -13.55
C GLU A 63 3.15 16.97 -14.27
N ASP A 64 4.13 17.83 -14.12
CA ASP A 64 5.39 17.73 -14.85
C ASP A 64 6.52 17.13 -14.03
N CYS A 65 6.18 16.47 -12.95
CA CYS A 65 7.17 15.91 -12.05
C CYS A 65 7.66 14.56 -12.51
N ASP A 66 8.89 14.26 -12.14
CA ASP A 66 9.47 12.95 -12.37
C ASP A 66 8.68 11.88 -11.62
N SER A 67 8.51 10.76 -12.29
CA SER A 67 7.97 9.57 -11.65
C SER A 67 9.07 8.53 -11.53
N ILE A 68 8.94 7.65 -10.53
CA ILE A 68 9.88 6.56 -10.30
C ILE A 68 9.08 5.27 -10.28
N CYS A 69 9.62 4.24 -10.94
CA CYS A 69 9.01 2.91 -10.94
C CYS A 69 10.05 1.91 -10.47
N GLU A 70 9.67 1.11 -9.48
CA GLU A 70 10.52 0.05 -8.94
C GLU A 70 9.73 -1.25 -8.83
N ASN A 71 10.40 -2.38 -9.05
CA ASN A 71 9.80 -3.69 -8.85
C ASN A 71 10.37 -4.32 -7.58
N ASP A 72 9.52 -5.05 -6.86
CA ASP A 72 9.91 -5.70 -5.61
C ASP A 72 9.05 -6.94 -5.39
N VAL A 73 9.39 -7.67 -4.35
CA VAL A 73 8.57 -8.77 -3.82
C VAL A 73 8.16 -8.39 -2.41
N LEU A 74 6.86 -8.33 -2.18
CA LEU A 74 6.31 -8.04 -0.86
C LEU A 74 6.12 -9.33 -0.08
N THR A 75 6.31 -9.26 1.23
CA THR A 75 6.11 -10.40 2.12
C THR A 75 5.08 -10.03 3.19
N TRP A 76 4.01 -10.80 3.25
CA TRP A 76 2.97 -10.65 4.26
C TRP A 76 3.14 -11.72 5.33
N TYR A 77 3.30 -11.32 6.59
CA TYR A 77 3.36 -12.28 7.67
C TYR A 77 3.07 -11.64 9.02
N ASP A 78 2.79 -12.51 10.01
CA ASP A 78 2.55 -12.14 11.39
C ASP A 78 3.90 -12.05 12.11
N THR A 79 4.25 -10.85 12.59
CA THR A 79 5.51 -10.62 13.29
C THR A 79 5.56 -11.34 14.64
N ARG A 80 4.42 -11.77 15.14
CA ARG A 80 4.30 -12.45 16.44
C ARG A 80 3.95 -13.93 16.30
N SER A 81 4.25 -14.53 15.15
CA SER A 81 3.94 -15.93 14.87
C SER A 81 4.57 -16.90 15.86
N ASN A 82 5.72 -16.53 16.45
CA ASN A 82 6.40 -17.34 17.46
C ASN A 82 6.03 -16.96 18.90
N GLN A 83 5.00 -16.14 19.07
CA GLN A 83 4.57 -15.66 20.38
C GLN A 83 3.08 -15.97 20.57
N PRO A 84 2.74 -17.24 20.93
CA PRO A 84 1.35 -17.68 20.93
C PRO A 84 0.47 -16.98 21.95
N LYS A 85 1.07 -16.33 22.95
CA LYS A 85 0.31 -15.58 23.97
C LYS A 85 -0.01 -14.16 23.57
N ARG A 86 0.49 -13.70 22.42
CA ARG A 86 0.25 -12.33 21.90
C ARG A 86 -0.66 -12.37 20.71
N SER A 87 -1.47 -11.33 20.55
CA SER A 87 -2.31 -11.17 19.38
C SER A 87 -1.44 -11.08 18.11
N PRO A 88 -1.90 -11.64 16.99
CA PRO A 88 -1.17 -11.50 15.73
C PRO A 88 -0.96 -10.04 15.35
N GLU A 89 0.21 -9.76 14.78
CA GLU A 89 0.54 -8.44 14.28
C GLU A 89 1.12 -8.57 12.88
N TYR A 90 0.29 -8.36 11.87
CA TYR A 90 0.68 -8.52 10.48
C TYR A 90 1.37 -7.29 9.93
N ARG A 91 2.34 -7.51 9.08
CA ARG A 91 3.08 -6.47 8.37
C ARG A 91 3.30 -6.88 6.92
N LEU A 92 3.32 -5.89 6.07
CA LEU A 92 3.64 -6.05 4.66
C LEU A 92 5.05 -5.50 4.44
N TYR A 93 6.01 -6.41 4.24
CA TYR A 93 7.43 -6.04 4.11
C TYR A 93 7.81 -5.80 2.66
N TYR A 94 8.68 -4.83 2.46
CA TYR A 94 9.31 -4.59 1.16
C TYR A 94 10.83 -4.68 1.33
N SER A 95 11.54 -4.84 0.20
CA SER A 95 13.00 -4.99 0.19
C SER A 95 13.72 -3.69 0.55
N SER A 96 14.88 -3.78 1.18
CA SER A 96 15.71 -2.61 1.45
C SER A 96 16.21 -1.92 0.18
N SER A 97 16.17 -2.60 -0.97
CA SER A 97 16.53 -2.00 -2.25
C SER A 97 15.44 -1.11 -2.83
N THR A 98 14.23 -1.16 -2.29
CA THR A 98 13.12 -0.32 -2.76
C THR A 98 13.22 1.05 -2.12
N SER A 99 13.46 2.08 -2.93
CA SER A 99 13.74 3.42 -2.44
C SER A 99 12.48 4.28 -2.25
N ILE A 100 11.38 3.94 -2.91
CA ILE A 100 10.18 4.77 -2.93
C ILE A 100 9.61 5.05 -1.54
N PRO A 101 9.45 4.05 -0.65
CA PRO A 101 8.93 4.37 0.69
C PRO A 101 9.79 5.34 1.48
N GLN A 102 11.08 5.38 1.20
CA GLN A 102 12.00 6.29 1.89
C GLN A 102 11.82 7.75 1.47
N ARG A 103 11.15 7.99 0.34
CA ARG A 103 10.84 9.35 -0.13
C ARG A 103 9.60 9.92 0.53
N MET A 104 8.79 9.07 1.14
CA MET A 104 7.51 9.48 1.72
C MET A 104 7.72 10.21 3.04
N LEU A 105 6.84 11.16 3.29
CA LEU A 105 6.74 11.86 4.55
C LEU A 105 5.45 11.41 5.24
N PRO A 106 5.40 11.50 6.59
CA PRO A 106 4.15 11.19 7.29
C PRO A 106 3.00 12.01 6.71
N GLY A 107 1.88 11.34 6.44
CA GLY A 107 0.70 11.97 5.84
C GLY A 107 0.60 11.80 4.34
N ASP A 108 1.67 11.42 3.66
CA ASP A 108 1.62 11.16 2.22
C ASP A 108 0.66 10.03 1.91
N LEU A 109 0.14 10.02 0.68
CA LEU A 109 -0.83 9.02 0.25
C LEU A 109 -0.14 7.74 -0.19
N LEU A 110 -0.61 6.62 0.36
CA LEU A 110 -0.23 5.28 -0.04
C LEU A 110 -1.45 4.57 -0.59
N VAL A 111 -1.37 4.10 -1.84
CA VAL A 111 -2.40 3.27 -2.45
C VAL A 111 -1.84 1.87 -2.64
N ILE A 112 -2.53 0.87 -2.13
CA ILE A 112 -2.16 -0.54 -2.28
C ILE A 112 -3.27 -1.21 -3.07
N ALA A 113 -2.94 -1.70 -4.26
CA ALA A 113 -3.91 -2.31 -5.14
C ALA A 113 -3.48 -3.74 -5.49
N MET A 114 -4.41 -4.67 -5.40
CA MET A 114 -4.22 -6.04 -5.88
C MET A 114 -4.79 -6.13 -7.29
N LYS A 115 -3.92 -6.46 -8.24
CA LYS A 115 -4.34 -6.65 -9.62
C LYS A 115 -5.01 -8.01 -9.80
N THR A 116 -5.76 -8.15 -10.88
CA THR A 116 -6.48 -9.41 -11.15
C THR A 116 -5.54 -10.59 -11.36
N ASP A 117 -4.28 -10.34 -11.72
CA ASP A 117 -3.26 -11.39 -11.88
C ASP A 117 -2.59 -11.79 -10.55
N GLY A 118 -3.00 -11.19 -9.43
CA GLY A 118 -2.44 -11.51 -8.12
C GLY A 118 -1.20 -10.71 -7.73
N THR A 119 -0.75 -9.79 -8.57
CA THR A 119 0.38 -8.92 -8.25
C THR A 119 -0.11 -7.61 -7.65
N PHE A 120 0.77 -6.93 -6.92
CA PHE A 120 0.45 -5.64 -6.30
C PHE A 120 0.90 -4.47 -7.16
N LEU A 121 0.12 -3.40 -7.12
CA LEU A 121 0.53 -2.09 -7.56
C LEU A 121 0.48 -1.15 -6.35
N ILE A 122 1.62 -0.58 -6.01
CA ILE A 122 1.75 0.34 -4.87
C ILE A 122 2.01 1.73 -5.45
N ILE A 123 1.13 2.67 -5.16
CA ILE A 123 1.27 4.05 -5.65
C ILE A 123 1.46 4.98 -4.46
N CYS A 124 2.50 5.78 -4.51
CA CYS A 124 2.84 6.72 -3.45
C CYS A 124 2.94 8.13 -4.03
N THR A 125 2.39 9.11 -3.34
CA THR A 125 2.46 10.50 -3.77
C THR A 125 2.33 11.45 -2.58
N ARG A 126 2.72 12.71 -2.79
CA ARG A 126 2.64 13.75 -1.76
C ARG A 126 1.20 14.02 -1.35
N ALA A 127 1.02 14.29 -0.06
CA ALA A 127 -0.28 14.65 0.51
C ALA A 127 -0.85 15.89 -0.18
N PHE A 128 -2.14 15.83 -0.49
CA PHE A 128 -2.93 16.93 -1.04
C PHE A 128 -2.44 17.46 -2.39
N SER A 129 -1.68 16.64 -3.12
CA SER A 129 -1.19 16.98 -4.45
C SER A 129 -2.26 16.75 -5.51
N LYS A 130 -1.97 17.21 -6.74
CA LYS A 130 -2.85 16.95 -7.89
C LYS A 130 -2.98 15.46 -8.16
N ILE A 131 -1.88 14.71 -8.05
CA ILE A 131 -1.92 13.27 -8.27
C ILE A 131 -2.77 12.59 -7.20
N GLU A 132 -2.67 13.03 -5.95
CA GLU A 132 -3.55 12.50 -4.91
C GLU A 132 -5.02 12.71 -5.29
N ASN A 133 -5.37 13.92 -5.74
CA ASN A 133 -6.75 14.22 -6.14
C ASN A 133 -7.22 13.35 -7.30
N GLN A 134 -6.34 13.10 -8.26
CA GLN A 134 -6.66 12.23 -9.40
C GLN A 134 -6.87 10.78 -8.97
N LEU A 135 -6.06 10.28 -8.05
CA LEU A 135 -6.19 8.92 -7.51
C LEU A 135 -7.46 8.77 -6.68
N VAL A 136 -7.77 9.76 -5.87
CA VAL A 136 -9.00 9.79 -5.07
C VAL A 136 -10.21 9.71 -5.99
N TRP A 137 -10.20 10.48 -7.07
CA TRP A 137 -11.30 10.44 -8.05
C TRP A 137 -11.37 9.10 -8.77
N LEU A 138 -10.22 8.61 -9.26
CA LEU A 138 -10.17 7.39 -10.07
C LEU A 138 -10.69 6.17 -9.30
N PHE A 139 -10.26 6.00 -8.06
CA PHE A 139 -10.60 4.85 -7.23
C PHE A 139 -11.77 5.12 -6.29
N ASP A 140 -12.38 6.31 -6.38
CA ASP A 140 -13.51 6.69 -5.54
C ASP A 140 -13.20 6.53 -4.04
N LEU A 141 -12.06 7.06 -3.64
CA LEU A 141 -11.57 6.95 -2.27
C LEU A 141 -12.16 8.05 -1.40
N ASN A 142 -12.42 7.72 -0.14
CA ASN A 142 -12.86 8.71 0.84
C ASN A 142 -12.30 8.34 2.21
N ASN A 143 -12.32 9.30 3.14
CA ASN A 143 -11.92 9.08 4.53
C ASN A 143 -10.50 8.49 4.67
N LEU A 144 -9.52 9.13 4.03
CA LEU A 144 -8.14 8.63 3.99
C LEU A 144 -7.45 8.58 5.36
N LEU A 145 -7.89 9.38 6.32
CA LEU A 145 -7.31 9.37 7.67
C LEU A 145 -7.52 8.01 8.35
N ASN A 146 -8.67 7.39 8.13
CA ASN A 146 -9.00 6.09 8.70
C ASN A 146 -8.78 4.95 7.71
N GLY A 147 -8.30 5.29 6.52
CA GLY A 147 -8.17 4.34 5.43
C GLY A 147 -9.43 4.24 4.58
N SER A 148 -9.26 3.96 3.31
CA SER A 148 -10.35 3.80 2.34
C SER A 148 -10.13 2.53 1.57
N GLN A 149 -11.20 1.81 1.26
CA GLN A 149 -11.10 0.56 0.50
C GLN A 149 -12.18 0.48 -0.56
N LYS A 150 -11.87 -0.22 -1.64
CA LYS A 150 -12.80 -0.52 -2.70
C LYS A 150 -12.58 -1.95 -3.15
N ASP A 151 -13.63 -2.76 -3.08
CA ASP A 151 -13.57 -4.17 -3.50
C ASP A 151 -14.35 -4.30 -4.81
N PHE A 152 -13.63 -4.61 -5.89
CA PHE A 152 -14.21 -4.69 -7.23
C PHE A 152 -14.82 -6.04 -7.55
N SER A 153 -14.67 -7.03 -6.65
CA SER A 153 -15.25 -8.35 -6.83
C SER A 153 -16.71 -8.43 -6.39
N LYS A 154 -17.22 -7.35 -5.80
CA LYS A 154 -18.59 -7.31 -5.28
C LYS A 154 -19.50 -6.41 -6.10
#